data_a27fe3095380c92808f985a29cf8027b
#
_entry.id   a27fe3095380c92808f985a29cf8027b
#
_cell.length_a   1.000
_cell.length_b   1.000
_cell.length_c   1.000
_cell.angle_alpha   90.00
_cell.angle_beta   90.00
_cell.angle_gamma   90.00
#
_symmetry.space_group_name_H-M   'P 1'
#
loop_
_entity.id
_entity.type
_entity.pdbx_description
1 polymer ?
#
loop_
_entity_poly.entity_id
_entity_poly.type
_entity_poly.pdbx_seq_one_letter_code
_entity_poly.pdbx_strand_id
1 'polypeptide(L)'
;FYTHKFADKAWCDGKHALAESVVEKLSSDLELETAQPLFDAYLRQCLLDNTLRGGRPVMLAGKLLHLYGRRHGDLERDYNYFRLQATHYSQGDGNFRDICQNRRSDVLLFPEVGEREVLEFLGLIQLDGYNPLEVYPMRLVLRPERRDAAAGLLRGAERVIEKLSAGLSVGELWRELRASGYTNSDELISELCPLCDYRSHSEFGDGYWIDHWTYVPELVENYLKIYPEFGERLLFFSRIGWPEIGARVLPMRVRLID
;
A
#
# COMPACT_ATOMS: atom_id res chain seq x y z
N PHE A 1 12.02 18.11 24.79
CA PHE A 1 12.57 16.75 24.96
C PHE A 1 13.80 16.47 24.08
N TYR A 2 13.94 17.10 22.91
CA TYR A 2 15.05 16.89 21.97
C TYR A 2 16.03 18.07 21.85
N THR A 3 15.81 19.18 22.54
CA THR A 3 16.59 20.42 22.37
C THR A 3 18.10 20.23 22.61
N HIS A 4 18.50 19.42 23.59
CA HIS A 4 19.89 19.10 23.84
C HIS A 4 20.55 18.26 22.74
N LYS A 5 19.78 17.43 22.02
CA LYS A 5 20.32 16.62 20.92
C LYS A 5 20.60 17.47 19.68
N PHE A 6 19.77 18.47 19.41
CA PHE A 6 19.99 19.39 18.29
C PHE A 6 21.20 20.32 18.50
N ALA A 7 21.66 20.49 19.74
CA ALA A 7 22.92 21.20 20.06
C ALA A 7 24.17 20.33 19.83
N ASP A 8 23.99 19.01 19.69
CA ASP A 8 25.10 18.09 19.41
C ASP A 8 25.28 17.95 17.90
N LYS A 9 26.37 18.55 17.41
CA LYS A 9 26.71 18.52 15.98
C LYS A 9 26.90 17.09 15.45
N ALA A 10 27.57 16.22 16.22
CA ALA A 10 27.85 14.85 15.80
C ALA A 10 26.53 14.03 15.65
N TRP A 11 25.57 14.25 16.55
CA TRP A 11 24.27 13.67 16.46
C TRP A 11 23.48 14.15 15.19
N CYS A 12 23.54 15.46 14.91
CA CYS A 12 22.92 16.04 13.73
C CYS A 12 23.55 15.49 12.44
N ASP A 13 24.89 15.49 12.37
CA ASP A 13 25.63 14.95 11.22
C ASP A 13 25.32 13.46 10.99
N GLY A 14 25.23 12.68 12.07
CA GLY A 14 24.84 11.27 12.01
C GLY A 14 23.40 11.08 11.50
N LYS A 15 22.47 11.97 11.86
CA LYS A 15 21.08 11.94 11.34
C LYS A 15 21.01 12.34 9.88
N HIS A 16 21.81 13.32 9.48
CA HIS A 16 21.91 13.71 8.07
C HIS A 16 22.45 12.56 7.19
N ALA A 17 23.56 11.97 7.59
CA ALA A 17 24.14 10.82 6.89
C ALA A 17 23.17 9.63 6.81
N LEU A 18 22.38 9.38 7.87
CA LEU A 18 21.34 8.36 7.85
C LEU A 18 20.24 8.71 6.85
N ALA A 19 19.79 9.96 6.79
CA ALA A 19 18.78 10.40 5.83
C ALA A 19 19.27 10.25 4.39
N GLU A 20 20.52 10.65 4.11
CA GLU A 20 21.16 10.46 2.80
C GLU A 20 21.23 8.99 2.42
N SER A 21 21.63 8.10 3.33
CA SER A 21 21.70 6.67 3.08
C SER A 21 20.33 6.05 2.79
N VAL A 22 19.24 6.53 3.41
CA VAL A 22 17.87 6.10 3.13
C VAL A 22 17.45 6.57 1.75
N VAL A 23 17.70 7.82 1.39
CA VAL A 23 17.39 8.36 0.06
C VAL A 23 18.12 7.57 -1.02
N GLU A 24 19.42 7.32 -0.85
CA GLU A 24 20.21 6.54 -1.80
C GLU A 24 19.63 5.12 -1.95
N LYS A 25 19.32 4.45 -0.85
CA LYS A 25 18.71 3.12 -0.87
C LYS A 25 17.35 3.08 -1.58
N LEU A 26 16.51 4.11 -1.38
CA LEU A 26 15.18 4.17 -2.00
C LEU A 26 15.23 4.52 -3.49
N SER A 27 16.30 5.16 -3.95
CA SER A 27 16.48 5.56 -5.36
C SER A 27 17.49 4.70 -6.12
N SER A 28 18.11 3.71 -5.47
CA SER A 28 19.18 2.89 -6.08
C SER A 28 18.72 1.93 -7.18
N ASP A 29 17.41 1.66 -7.27
CA ASP A 29 16.88 0.78 -8.33
C ASP A 29 16.83 1.46 -9.69
N LEU A 30 17.00 2.78 -9.74
CA LEU A 30 17.08 3.53 -10.99
C LEU A 30 18.53 3.84 -11.31
N GLU A 31 19.12 3.01 -12.18
CA GLU A 31 20.38 3.29 -12.83
C GLU A 31 20.12 3.99 -14.16
N LEU A 32 20.49 5.25 -14.24
CA LEU A 32 20.29 6.07 -15.42
C LEU A 32 21.50 6.94 -15.66
N GLU A 33 22.04 6.89 -16.87
CA GLU A 33 23.10 7.76 -17.35
C GLU A 33 22.75 8.25 -18.75
N THR A 34 22.29 9.49 -18.85
CA THR A 34 21.98 10.15 -20.11
C THR A 34 22.98 11.28 -20.40
N ALA A 35 22.88 11.85 -21.59
CA ALA A 35 23.68 13.06 -21.92
C ALA A 35 23.23 14.33 -21.16
N GLN A 36 22.22 14.22 -20.29
CA GLN A 36 21.62 15.32 -19.56
C GLN A 36 21.58 15.01 -18.05
N PRO A 37 22.64 15.35 -17.30
CA PRO A 37 22.72 15.03 -15.86
C PRO A 37 21.55 15.58 -15.01
N LEU A 38 20.98 16.71 -15.44
CA LEU A 38 19.81 17.28 -14.77
C LEU A 38 18.56 16.40 -14.97
N PHE A 39 18.41 15.79 -16.13
CA PHE A 39 17.33 14.83 -16.40
C PHE A 39 17.50 13.55 -15.57
N ASP A 40 18.72 13.06 -15.41
CA ASP A 40 19.03 11.89 -14.59
C ASP A 40 18.66 12.16 -13.12
N ALA A 41 19.06 13.33 -12.61
CA ALA A 41 18.69 13.76 -11.26
C ALA A 41 17.17 13.92 -11.08
N TYR A 42 16.49 14.46 -12.09
CA TYR A 42 15.04 14.63 -12.08
C TYR A 42 14.30 13.28 -12.03
N LEU A 43 14.71 12.30 -12.83
CA LEU A 43 14.08 10.97 -12.82
C LEU A 43 14.31 10.23 -11.49
N ARG A 44 15.52 10.36 -10.93
CA ARG A 44 15.80 9.83 -9.58
C ARG A 44 14.92 10.48 -8.52
N GLN A 45 14.70 11.79 -8.62
CA GLN A 45 13.78 12.52 -7.74
C GLN A 45 12.32 12.07 -7.94
N CYS A 46 11.88 11.79 -9.18
CA CYS A 46 10.55 11.27 -9.45
C CYS A 46 10.32 9.90 -8.81
N LEU A 47 11.30 9.00 -8.90
CA LEU A 47 11.24 7.69 -8.24
C LEU A 47 11.14 7.86 -6.72
N LEU A 48 11.98 8.71 -6.14
CA LEU A 48 11.97 8.98 -4.70
C LEU A 48 10.62 9.57 -4.26
N ASP A 49 10.10 10.55 -4.99
CA ASP A 49 8.81 11.18 -4.70
C ASP A 49 7.66 10.18 -4.77
N ASN A 50 7.62 9.34 -5.80
CA ASN A 50 6.62 8.28 -5.95
C ASN A 50 6.70 7.29 -4.77
N THR A 51 7.90 6.87 -4.43
CA THR A 51 8.15 5.95 -3.31
C THR A 51 7.72 6.55 -1.96
N LEU A 52 8.01 7.82 -1.73
CA LEU A 52 7.64 8.50 -0.48
C LEU A 52 6.14 8.81 -0.39
N ARG A 53 5.47 8.98 -1.50
CA ARG A 53 4.01 9.19 -1.53
C ARG A 53 3.23 7.89 -1.48
N GLY A 54 3.53 6.96 -2.38
CA GLY A 54 2.79 5.73 -2.58
C GLY A 54 3.33 4.53 -1.81
N GLY A 55 4.57 4.62 -1.34
CA GLY A 55 5.34 3.48 -0.88
C GLY A 55 6.01 2.76 -2.05
N ARG A 56 7.05 2.00 -1.75
CA ARG A 56 7.73 1.15 -2.73
C ARG A 56 7.01 -0.20 -2.82
N PRO A 57 6.53 -0.61 -3.98
CA PRO A 57 5.93 -1.92 -4.15
C PRO A 57 6.96 -3.03 -3.92
N VAL A 58 6.57 -4.05 -3.19
CA VAL A 58 7.37 -5.25 -2.93
C VAL A 58 6.48 -6.49 -2.96
N MET A 59 7.03 -7.58 -3.46
CA MET A 59 6.37 -8.87 -3.43
C MET A 59 6.77 -9.64 -2.18
N LEU A 60 5.81 -9.97 -1.32
CA LEU A 60 6.02 -10.78 -0.14
C LEU A 60 4.98 -11.91 -0.12
N ALA A 61 5.45 -13.15 -0.06
CA ALA A 61 4.58 -14.34 -0.07
C ALA A 61 3.51 -14.33 -1.19
N GLY A 62 3.88 -13.85 -2.38
CA GLY A 62 2.99 -13.75 -3.54
C GLY A 62 1.97 -12.61 -3.49
N LYS A 63 2.05 -11.74 -2.49
CA LYS A 63 1.19 -10.56 -2.34
C LYS A 63 1.97 -9.29 -2.62
N LEU A 64 1.33 -8.34 -3.27
CA LEU A 64 1.84 -7.00 -3.45
C LEU A 64 1.63 -6.19 -2.17
N LEU A 65 2.72 -5.65 -1.64
CA LEU A 65 2.73 -4.79 -0.46
C LEU A 65 3.53 -3.53 -0.80
N HIS A 66 3.45 -2.51 0.03
CA HIS A 66 4.21 -1.28 -0.17
C HIS A 66 5.00 -0.94 1.09
N LEU A 67 6.30 -0.73 0.90
CA LEU A 67 7.18 -0.20 1.95
C LEU A 67 7.03 1.32 2.01
N TYR A 68 7.09 1.87 3.21
CA TYR A 68 7.07 3.31 3.46
C TYR A 68 5.81 4.05 2.95
N GLY A 69 4.74 3.32 2.64
CA GLY A 69 3.46 3.93 2.30
C GLY A 69 2.97 4.86 3.41
N ARG A 70 2.24 5.88 3.07
CA ARG A 70 1.63 6.84 3.99
C ARG A 70 0.11 6.82 3.86
N ARG A 71 -0.59 7.42 4.83
CA ARG A 71 -2.00 7.70 4.63
C ARG A 71 -2.16 8.72 3.50
N HIS A 72 -3.04 8.39 2.56
CA HIS A 72 -3.39 9.26 1.45
C HIS A 72 -4.62 10.08 1.84
N GLY A 73 -4.52 11.38 1.75
CA GLY A 73 -5.60 12.31 2.05
C GLY A 73 -5.67 13.41 1.02
N ASP A 74 -6.80 14.10 1.00
CA ASP A 74 -6.96 15.32 0.28
C ASP A 74 -6.01 16.36 0.88
N LEU A 75 -5.05 16.82 0.09
CA LEU A 75 -4.05 17.81 0.50
C LEU A 75 -4.67 19.11 1.00
N GLU A 76 -5.86 19.45 0.52
CA GLU A 76 -6.57 20.68 0.90
C GLU A 76 -7.25 20.55 2.26
N ARG A 77 -7.63 19.33 2.66
CA ARG A 77 -8.37 19.06 3.90
C ARG A 77 -7.50 18.48 5.01
N ASP A 78 -6.50 17.68 4.65
CA ASP A 78 -5.79 16.84 5.61
C ASP A 78 -4.28 17.07 5.61
N TYR A 79 -3.83 18.33 5.56
CA TYR A 79 -2.42 18.70 5.69
C TYR A 79 -1.72 18.02 6.89
N ASN A 80 -2.48 17.71 7.93
CA ASN A 80 -1.98 17.09 9.15
C ASN A 80 -1.85 15.56 9.08
N TYR A 81 -2.39 14.91 8.05
CA TYR A 81 -2.35 13.45 7.90
C TYR A 81 -1.18 12.92 7.07
N PHE A 82 -0.24 13.78 6.70
CA PHE A 82 1.01 13.37 6.11
C PHE A 82 1.87 12.59 7.12
N ARG A 83 1.46 11.38 7.44
CA ARG A 83 2.24 10.44 8.23
C ARG A 83 2.90 9.43 7.32
N LEU A 84 4.21 9.53 7.18
CA LEU A 84 4.99 8.33 6.92
C LEU A 84 4.87 7.49 8.19
N GLN A 85 4.29 6.32 8.07
CA GLN A 85 4.32 5.40 9.19
C GLN A 85 5.77 4.99 9.41
N ALA A 86 6.22 5.07 10.65
CA ALA A 86 7.56 4.66 11.03
C ALA A 86 7.70 3.12 11.07
N THR A 87 7.03 2.41 10.17
CA THR A 87 7.06 0.96 10.07
C THR A 87 7.58 0.54 8.73
N HIS A 88 8.26 -0.59 8.73
CA HIS A 88 8.90 -1.13 7.54
C HIS A 88 7.90 -1.45 6.43
N TYR A 89 6.74 -2.00 6.78
CA TYR A 89 5.64 -2.33 5.88
C TYR A 89 4.42 -1.47 6.17
N SER A 90 4.47 -0.23 5.76
CA SER A 90 3.34 0.65 5.82
C SER A 90 2.64 0.62 4.48
N GLN A 91 1.41 0.17 4.45
CA GLN A 91 0.67 0.03 3.21
C GLN A 91 -0.02 1.33 2.77
N GLY A 92 -0.07 2.32 3.65
CA GLY A 92 -0.87 3.51 3.45
C GLY A 92 -2.36 3.17 3.39
N ASP A 93 -3.15 4.05 3.92
CA ASP A 93 -4.60 4.04 3.86
C ASP A 93 -5.06 5.44 3.44
N GLY A 94 -6.35 5.64 3.31
CA GLY A 94 -6.94 6.94 3.05
C GLY A 94 -7.87 6.98 1.85
N ASN A 95 -8.00 8.14 1.25
CA ASN A 95 -8.95 8.37 0.17
C ASN A 95 -8.62 7.49 -1.06
N PHE A 96 -9.64 6.79 -1.56
CA PHE A 96 -9.53 5.88 -2.69
C PHE A 96 -8.94 6.55 -3.94
N ARG A 97 -9.41 7.76 -4.27
CA ARG A 97 -8.89 8.54 -5.40
C ARG A 97 -7.39 8.79 -5.27
N ASP A 98 -6.95 9.24 -4.10
CA ASP A 98 -5.57 9.66 -3.88
C ASP A 98 -4.62 8.46 -3.84
N ILE A 99 -5.09 7.32 -3.35
CA ILE A 99 -4.34 6.06 -3.44
C ILE A 99 -4.18 5.67 -4.91
N CYS A 100 -5.25 5.61 -5.69
CA CYS A 100 -5.19 5.29 -7.12
C CYS A 100 -4.25 6.25 -7.87
N GLN A 101 -4.32 7.55 -7.56
CA GLN A 101 -3.42 8.56 -8.14
C GLN A 101 -1.95 8.25 -7.91
N ASN A 102 -1.59 7.79 -6.72
CA ASN A 102 -0.21 7.47 -6.40
C ASN A 102 0.23 6.11 -6.96
N ARG A 103 -0.68 5.12 -7.04
CA ARG A 103 -0.38 3.76 -7.54
C ARG A 103 -0.31 3.66 -9.05
N ARG A 104 -0.98 4.55 -9.79
CA ARG A 104 -1.06 4.50 -11.26
C ARG A 104 0.30 4.45 -11.97
N SER A 105 1.35 4.96 -11.33
CA SER A 105 2.71 5.00 -11.88
C SER A 105 3.57 3.81 -11.46
N ASP A 106 3.12 3.00 -10.51
CA ASP A 106 3.96 1.93 -9.94
C ASP A 106 4.38 0.92 -11.01
N VAL A 107 3.47 0.50 -11.89
CA VAL A 107 3.78 -0.43 -12.98
C VAL A 107 4.82 0.11 -13.99
N LEU A 108 4.93 1.43 -14.12
CA LEU A 108 5.93 2.07 -15.00
C LEU A 108 7.33 2.06 -14.38
N LEU A 109 7.40 2.17 -13.05
CA LEU A 109 8.65 2.19 -12.28
C LEU A 109 9.07 0.79 -11.83
N PHE A 110 8.08 -0.07 -11.55
CA PHE A 110 8.23 -1.43 -11.04
C PHE A 110 7.34 -2.39 -11.87
N PRO A 111 7.77 -2.80 -13.06
CA PRO A 111 6.95 -3.63 -13.96
C PRO A 111 6.45 -4.94 -13.33
N GLU A 112 7.18 -5.49 -12.36
CA GLU A 112 6.79 -6.69 -11.62
C GLU A 112 5.47 -6.56 -10.84
N VAL A 113 4.96 -5.35 -10.63
CA VAL A 113 3.60 -5.10 -10.10
C VAL A 113 2.56 -5.78 -10.98
N GLY A 114 2.74 -5.71 -12.31
CA GLY A 114 1.85 -6.34 -13.27
C GLY A 114 0.41 -5.83 -13.15
N GLU A 115 -0.56 -6.74 -13.22
CA GLU A 115 -1.99 -6.43 -13.16
C GLU A 115 -2.56 -6.29 -11.73
N ARG A 116 -1.73 -6.48 -10.70
CA ARG A 116 -2.21 -6.65 -9.31
C ARG A 116 -2.96 -5.45 -8.79
N GLU A 117 -2.45 -4.25 -9.03
CA GLU A 117 -3.12 -3.02 -8.58
C GLU A 117 -4.41 -2.76 -9.37
N VAL A 118 -4.41 -3.05 -10.66
CA VAL A 118 -5.62 -2.96 -11.48
C VAL A 118 -6.71 -3.85 -10.89
N LEU A 119 -6.38 -5.11 -10.59
CA LEU A 119 -7.34 -6.07 -10.02
C LEU A 119 -7.79 -5.68 -8.62
N GLU A 120 -6.87 -5.18 -7.79
CA GLU A 120 -7.17 -4.73 -6.43
C GLU A 120 -8.15 -3.56 -6.42
N PHE A 121 -7.85 -2.50 -7.17
CA PHE A 121 -8.68 -1.28 -7.16
C PHE A 121 -10.01 -1.46 -7.88
N LEU A 122 -10.05 -2.20 -8.99
CA LEU A 122 -11.31 -2.59 -9.62
C LEU A 122 -12.14 -3.51 -8.72
N GLY A 123 -11.47 -4.40 -7.96
CA GLY A 123 -12.12 -5.27 -6.99
C GLY A 123 -12.75 -4.57 -5.80
N LEU A 124 -12.49 -3.28 -5.60
CA LEU A 124 -13.12 -2.45 -4.56
C LEU A 124 -14.39 -1.73 -5.05
N ILE A 125 -14.68 -1.78 -6.35
CA ILE A 125 -15.82 -1.10 -6.94
C ILE A 125 -17.00 -2.06 -7.01
N GLN A 126 -18.20 -1.59 -6.63
CA GLN A 126 -19.42 -2.38 -6.77
C GLN A 126 -19.83 -2.53 -8.25
N LEU A 127 -20.64 -3.52 -8.55
CA LEU A 127 -21.11 -3.80 -9.91
C LEU A 127 -21.90 -2.63 -10.53
N ASP A 128 -22.57 -1.83 -9.73
CA ASP A 128 -23.28 -0.62 -10.14
C ASP A 128 -22.38 0.61 -10.33
N GLY A 129 -21.06 0.43 -10.14
CA GLY A 129 -20.04 1.48 -10.27
C GLY A 129 -19.82 2.30 -9.01
N TYR A 130 -20.48 1.97 -7.90
CA TYR A 130 -20.25 2.66 -6.64
C TYR A 130 -18.86 2.34 -6.11
N ASN A 131 -18.04 3.37 -5.91
CA ASN A 131 -16.66 3.25 -5.47
C ASN A 131 -16.49 3.66 -4.01
N PRO A 132 -15.48 3.14 -3.30
CA PRO A 132 -15.27 3.50 -1.91
C PRO A 132 -14.79 4.96 -1.75
N LEU A 133 -15.07 5.53 -0.59
CA LEU A 133 -14.51 6.81 -0.17
C LEU A 133 -13.10 6.61 0.40
N GLU A 134 -12.96 5.67 1.32
CA GLU A 134 -11.68 5.33 1.97
C GLU A 134 -11.33 3.86 1.83
N VAL A 135 -10.04 3.58 1.76
CA VAL A 135 -9.44 2.25 1.79
C VAL A 135 -8.55 2.15 3.02
N TYR A 136 -8.61 1.02 3.69
CA TYR A 136 -7.79 0.72 4.86
C TYR A 136 -6.70 -0.30 4.54
N PRO A 137 -5.62 -0.35 5.32
CA PRO A 137 -4.59 -1.34 5.14
C PRO A 137 -5.17 -2.75 5.17
N MET A 138 -4.74 -3.57 4.22
CA MET A 138 -5.11 -4.99 4.16
C MET A 138 -4.67 -5.69 5.46
N ARG A 139 -5.56 -6.49 6.02
CA ARG A 139 -5.30 -7.23 7.26
C ARG A 139 -5.08 -8.71 6.97
N LEU A 140 -4.06 -9.24 7.61
CA LEU A 140 -3.79 -10.66 7.71
C LEU A 140 -4.60 -11.23 8.87
N VAL A 141 -5.41 -12.25 8.63
CA VAL A 141 -6.16 -12.97 9.66
C VAL A 141 -5.75 -14.42 9.64
N LEU A 142 -5.15 -14.90 10.72
CA LEU A 142 -4.72 -16.29 10.83
C LEU A 142 -5.92 -17.23 10.71
N ARG A 143 -5.82 -18.17 9.77
CA ARG A 143 -6.84 -19.21 9.63
C ARG A 143 -6.84 -20.12 10.86
N PRO A 144 -8.00 -20.42 11.48
CA PRO A 144 -8.09 -21.21 12.69
C PRO A 144 -7.37 -22.57 12.58
N GLU A 145 -7.50 -23.24 11.44
CA GLU A 145 -6.88 -24.55 11.18
C GLU A 145 -5.35 -24.48 10.97
N ARG A 146 -4.78 -23.27 10.89
CA ARG A 146 -3.34 -23.04 10.75
C ARG A 146 -2.68 -22.54 12.05
N ARG A 147 -3.45 -22.48 13.15
CA ARG A 147 -2.96 -21.97 14.43
C ARG A 147 -1.74 -22.74 14.93
N ASP A 148 -1.78 -24.07 14.88
CA ASP A 148 -0.66 -24.90 15.35
C ASP A 148 0.61 -24.69 14.53
N ALA A 149 0.48 -24.53 13.22
CA ALA A 149 1.60 -24.22 12.35
C ALA A 149 2.22 -22.85 12.70
N ALA A 150 1.38 -21.83 12.92
CA ALA A 150 1.84 -20.52 13.36
C ALA A 150 2.49 -20.57 14.76
N ALA A 151 1.95 -21.37 15.69
CA ALA A 151 2.53 -21.57 17.01
C ALA A 151 3.92 -22.21 16.94
N GLY A 152 4.12 -23.15 16.02
CA GLY A 152 5.43 -23.77 15.74
C GLY A 152 6.46 -22.74 15.26
N LEU A 153 6.09 -21.85 14.36
CA LEU A 153 6.95 -20.77 13.86
C LEU A 153 7.28 -19.73 14.94
N LEU A 154 6.29 -19.38 15.74
CA LEU A 154 6.40 -18.31 16.75
C LEU A 154 6.85 -18.80 18.13
N ARG A 155 7.13 -20.09 18.29
CA ARG A 155 7.71 -20.71 19.51
C ARG A 155 7.14 -20.18 20.83
N GLY A 156 5.81 -20.05 20.91
CA GLY A 156 5.12 -19.64 22.13
C GLY A 156 4.88 -18.15 22.31
N ALA A 157 5.05 -17.34 21.27
CA ALA A 157 4.57 -15.95 21.27
C ALA A 157 3.04 -15.90 21.11
N GLU A 158 2.31 -16.46 22.08
CA GLU A 158 0.85 -16.60 22.05
C GLU A 158 0.15 -15.26 21.80
N ARG A 159 0.66 -14.18 22.38
CA ARG A 159 0.15 -12.82 22.16
C ARG A 159 0.17 -12.41 20.68
N VAL A 160 1.22 -12.77 19.91
CA VAL A 160 1.30 -12.47 18.48
C VAL A 160 0.26 -13.28 17.72
N ILE A 161 0.10 -14.56 18.08
CA ILE A 161 -0.90 -15.47 17.49
C ILE A 161 -2.31 -14.95 17.71
N GLU A 162 -2.64 -14.54 18.95
CA GLU A 162 -3.95 -13.97 19.27
C GLU A 162 -4.26 -12.71 18.47
N LYS A 163 -3.30 -11.79 18.40
CA LYS A 163 -3.43 -10.56 17.61
C LYS A 163 -3.57 -10.85 16.12
N LEU A 164 -2.78 -11.80 15.60
CA LEU A 164 -2.86 -12.19 14.19
C LEU A 164 -4.19 -12.87 13.87
N SER A 165 -4.75 -13.63 14.82
CA SER A 165 -6.08 -14.23 14.69
C SER A 165 -7.19 -13.18 14.69
N ALA A 166 -7.01 -12.07 15.42
CA ALA A 166 -7.92 -10.93 15.39
C ALA A 166 -7.74 -10.06 14.14
N GLY A 167 -6.58 -10.14 13.52
CA GLY A 167 -6.21 -9.42 12.31
C GLY A 167 -5.18 -8.31 12.57
N LEU A 168 -4.09 -8.37 11.82
CA LEU A 168 -3.01 -7.37 11.81
C LEU A 168 -2.69 -6.94 10.38
N SER A 169 -2.37 -5.67 10.18
CA SER A 169 -1.66 -5.29 8.95
C SER A 169 -0.24 -5.86 8.98
N VAL A 170 0.41 -5.96 7.83
CA VAL A 170 1.78 -6.49 7.76
C VAL A 170 2.75 -5.65 8.59
N GLY A 171 2.59 -4.33 8.57
CA GLY A 171 3.42 -3.43 9.39
C GLY A 171 3.16 -3.57 10.90
N GLU A 172 1.92 -3.84 11.31
CA GLU A 172 1.60 -4.16 12.71
C GLU A 172 2.21 -5.49 13.12
N LEU A 173 2.11 -6.52 12.28
CA LEU A 173 2.73 -7.83 12.51
C LEU A 173 4.25 -7.68 12.65
N TRP A 174 4.89 -6.95 11.76
CA TRP A 174 6.33 -6.68 11.84
C TRP A 174 6.72 -6.04 13.18
N ARG A 175 5.96 -5.04 13.63
CA ARG A 175 6.20 -4.39 14.95
C ARG A 175 6.02 -5.36 16.12
N GLU A 176 4.97 -6.19 16.09
CA GLU A 176 4.73 -7.17 17.16
C GLU A 176 5.83 -8.23 17.22
N LEU A 177 6.32 -8.70 16.08
CA LEU A 177 7.44 -9.63 16.01
C LEU A 177 8.72 -8.99 16.58
N ARG A 178 9.06 -7.78 16.16
CA ARG A 178 10.22 -7.03 16.69
C ARG A 178 10.11 -6.77 18.19
N ALA A 179 8.94 -6.37 18.66
CA ALA A 179 8.67 -6.16 20.08
C ALA A 179 8.75 -7.46 20.91
N SER A 180 8.52 -8.60 20.28
CA SER A 180 8.67 -9.94 20.88
C SER A 180 10.08 -10.50 20.78
N GLY A 181 11.05 -9.71 20.24
CA GLY A 181 12.47 -10.08 20.20
C GLY A 181 12.94 -10.82 18.95
N TYR A 182 12.05 -10.99 17.95
CA TYR A 182 12.46 -11.63 16.69
C TYR A 182 13.32 -10.69 15.85
N THR A 183 14.51 -11.15 15.46
CA THR A 183 15.41 -10.40 14.56
C THR A 183 15.15 -10.69 13.08
N ASN A 184 14.60 -11.87 12.77
CA ASN A 184 14.25 -12.35 11.44
C ASN A 184 12.76 -12.11 11.09
N SER A 185 12.26 -10.91 11.38
CA SER A 185 10.82 -10.61 11.24
C SER A 185 10.33 -10.71 9.80
N ASP A 186 11.15 -10.40 8.81
CA ASP A 186 10.77 -10.44 7.39
C ASP A 186 10.59 -11.88 6.89
N GLU A 187 11.48 -12.78 7.29
CA GLU A 187 11.38 -14.20 7.00
C GLU A 187 10.13 -14.80 7.66
N LEU A 188 9.90 -14.47 8.94
CA LEU A 188 8.70 -14.94 9.67
C LEU A 188 7.41 -14.43 9.03
N ILE A 189 7.36 -13.19 8.57
CA ILE A 189 6.19 -12.67 7.83
C ILE A 189 5.97 -13.49 6.56
N SER A 190 7.04 -13.80 5.82
CA SER A 190 6.95 -14.60 4.60
C SER A 190 6.40 -16.01 4.86
N GLU A 191 6.73 -16.60 6.02
CA GLU A 191 6.23 -17.91 6.45
C GLU A 191 4.81 -17.86 7.03
N LEU A 192 4.43 -16.76 7.69
CA LEU A 192 3.11 -16.57 8.30
C LEU A 192 2.04 -16.17 7.29
N CYS A 193 2.39 -15.35 6.29
CA CYS A 193 1.44 -14.89 5.28
C CYS A 193 0.65 -16.02 4.60
N PRO A 194 1.27 -17.15 4.18
CA PRO A 194 0.54 -18.29 3.59
C PRO A 194 -0.44 -18.97 4.54
N LEU A 195 -0.34 -18.73 5.85
CA LEU A 195 -1.22 -19.28 6.87
C LEU A 195 -2.45 -18.40 7.14
N CYS A 196 -2.48 -17.20 6.54
CA CYS A 196 -3.49 -16.19 6.79
C CYS A 196 -4.44 -16.01 5.60
N ASP A 197 -5.62 -15.50 5.88
CA ASP A 197 -6.48 -14.87 4.91
C ASP A 197 -6.16 -13.39 4.83
N TYR A 198 -6.31 -12.82 3.63
CA TYR A 198 -6.18 -11.39 3.38
C TYR A 198 -7.56 -10.76 3.36
N ARG A 199 -7.79 -9.79 4.23
CA ARG A 199 -9.04 -9.05 4.27
C ARG A 199 -8.79 -7.60 3.91
N SER A 200 -9.27 -7.19 2.76
CA SER A 200 -9.40 -5.78 2.41
C SER A 200 -10.56 -5.17 3.19
N HIS A 201 -10.43 -3.92 3.57
CA HIS A 201 -11.49 -3.15 4.18
C HIS A 201 -11.57 -1.79 3.50
N SER A 202 -12.77 -1.41 3.11
CA SER A 202 -13.04 -0.11 2.49
C SER A 202 -14.31 0.47 3.07
N GLU A 203 -14.38 1.79 3.16
CA GLU A 203 -15.55 2.52 3.62
C GLU A 203 -16.19 3.23 2.44
N PHE A 204 -17.51 3.07 2.33
CA PHE A 204 -18.32 3.72 1.31
C PHE A 204 -19.06 4.89 1.95
N GLY A 205 -18.84 6.10 1.42
CA GLY A 205 -19.58 7.26 1.86
C GLY A 205 -21.01 7.30 1.30
N ASP A 206 -21.77 8.31 1.68
CA ASP A 206 -23.17 8.49 1.26
C ASP A 206 -23.30 9.01 -0.19
N GLY A 207 -22.21 9.14 -0.94
CA GLY A 207 -22.19 9.74 -2.26
C GLY A 207 -21.51 8.89 -3.32
N TYR A 208 -21.87 9.16 -4.58
CA TYR A 208 -21.16 8.70 -5.73
C TYR A 208 -20.13 9.77 -6.14
N TRP A 209 -18.85 9.39 -6.12
CA TRP A 209 -17.74 10.28 -6.40
C TRP A 209 -17.18 9.99 -7.79
N ILE A 210 -17.60 10.77 -8.77
CA ILE A 210 -17.18 10.56 -10.17
C ILE A 210 -15.69 10.82 -10.38
N ASP A 211 -15.11 11.72 -9.62
CA ASP A 211 -13.67 12.05 -9.66
C ASP A 211 -12.79 10.90 -9.15
N HIS A 212 -13.34 9.99 -8.34
CA HIS A 212 -12.64 8.76 -7.94
C HIS A 212 -12.34 7.84 -9.13
N TRP A 213 -13.11 7.94 -10.20
CA TRP A 213 -12.87 7.18 -11.41
C TRP A 213 -11.69 7.71 -12.25
N THR A 214 -11.26 8.93 -12.05
CA THR A 214 -10.24 9.58 -12.89
C THR A 214 -8.96 8.75 -12.99
N TYR A 215 -8.49 8.19 -11.90
CA TYR A 215 -7.22 7.45 -11.85
C TYR A 215 -7.34 5.95 -12.06
N VAL A 216 -8.55 5.40 -11.97
CA VAL A 216 -8.78 3.97 -12.23
C VAL A 216 -8.52 3.57 -13.68
N PRO A 217 -9.02 4.31 -14.70
CA PRO A 217 -8.62 4.07 -16.08
C PRO A 217 -7.11 4.20 -16.32
N GLU A 218 -6.44 5.15 -15.64
CA GLU A 218 -4.99 5.32 -15.79
C GLU A 218 -4.19 4.12 -15.26
N LEU A 219 -4.67 3.42 -14.23
CA LEU A 219 -4.08 2.14 -13.80
C LEU A 219 -4.10 1.12 -14.95
N VAL A 220 -5.25 0.98 -15.62
CA VAL A 220 -5.43 0.06 -16.76
C VAL A 220 -4.56 0.50 -17.93
N GLU A 221 -4.59 1.77 -18.30
CA GLU A 221 -3.83 2.31 -19.43
C GLU A 221 -2.33 2.15 -19.22
N ASN A 222 -1.82 2.45 -18.03
CA ASN A 222 -0.40 2.31 -17.72
C ASN A 222 0.03 0.85 -17.68
N TYR A 223 -0.81 -0.05 -17.16
CA TYR A 223 -0.56 -1.48 -17.27
C TYR A 223 -0.46 -1.92 -18.75
N LEU A 224 -1.40 -1.50 -19.59
CA LEU A 224 -1.42 -1.87 -21.02
C LEU A 224 -0.30 -1.21 -21.83
N LYS A 225 0.31 -0.11 -21.37
CA LYS A 225 1.52 0.44 -21.97
C LYS A 225 2.73 -0.47 -21.77
N ILE A 226 2.81 -1.15 -20.64
CA ILE A 226 3.89 -2.08 -20.33
C ILE A 226 3.60 -3.49 -20.86
N TYR A 227 2.35 -3.93 -20.81
CA TYR A 227 1.90 -5.28 -21.13
C TYR A 227 0.74 -5.28 -22.15
N PRO A 228 0.95 -4.75 -23.37
CA PRO A 228 -0.12 -4.64 -24.35
C PRO A 228 -0.71 -5.99 -24.75
N GLU A 229 0.08 -7.06 -24.75
CA GLU A 229 -0.32 -8.42 -25.09
C GLU A 229 -1.31 -9.05 -24.12
N PHE A 230 -1.42 -8.49 -22.90
CA PHE A 230 -2.34 -9.01 -21.87
C PHE A 230 -3.68 -8.28 -21.80
N GLY A 231 -3.94 -7.34 -22.71
CA GLY A 231 -5.17 -6.56 -22.70
C GLY A 231 -6.44 -7.41 -22.79
N GLU A 232 -6.48 -8.39 -23.69
CA GLU A 232 -7.61 -9.30 -23.82
C GLU A 232 -7.81 -10.13 -22.54
N ARG A 233 -6.73 -10.64 -21.95
CA ARG A 233 -6.76 -11.39 -20.70
C ARG A 233 -7.32 -10.53 -19.56
N LEU A 234 -6.83 -9.31 -19.40
CA LEU A 234 -7.28 -8.40 -18.35
C LEU A 234 -8.77 -8.10 -18.47
N LEU A 235 -9.24 -7.76 -19.68
CA LEU A 235 -10.61 -7.29 -19.89
C LEU A 235 -11.65 -8.39 -19.89
N PHE A 236 -11.30 -9.63 -20.29
CA PHE A 236 -12.29 -10.69 -20.54
C PHE A 236 -12.08 -11.96 -19.71
N PHE A 237 -10.87 -12.19 -19.18
CA PHE A 237 -10.53 -13.43 -18.47
C PHE A 237 -10.07 -13.23 -17.03
N SER A 238 -9.70 -12.02 -16.63
CA SER A 238 -9.35 -11.74 -15.23
C SER A 238 -10.61 -11.78 -14.37
N ARG A 239 -10.53 -12.56 -13.29
CA ARG A 239 -11.62 -12.62 -12.31
C ARG A 239 -11.46 -11.47 -11.32
N ILE A 240 -12.30 -10.45 -11.48
CA ILE A 240 -12.41 -9.35 -10.55
C ILE A 240 -13.58 -9.68 -9.62
N GLY A 241 -13.29 -9.80 -8.32
CA GLY A 241 -14.32 -9.83 -7.29
C GLY A 241 -14.82 -8.41 -7.03
N TRP A 242 -16.06 -8.24 -6.66
CA TRP A 242 -16.62 -6.96 -6.23
C TRP A 242 -17.29 -7.10 -4.87
N PRO A 243 -17.29 -6.05 -4.04
CA PRO A 243 -17.99 -6.07 -2.77
C PRO A 243 -19.51 -5.92 -3.00
N GLU A 244 -20.30 -6.65 -2.22
CA GLU A 244 -21.73 -6.42 -2.07
C GLU A 244 -21.97 -5.77 -0.72
N ILE A 245 -22.06 -4.44 -0.67
CA ILE A 245 -22.16 -3.71 0.61
C ILE A 245 -23.61 -3.28 0.91
N GLY A 246 -24.52 -3.54 -0.02
CA GLY A 246 -25.94 -3.20 0.17
C GLY A 246 -26.26 -1.70 -0.01
N ALA A 247 -25.25 -0.83 -0.02
CA ALA A 247 -25.42 0.56 -0.40
C ALA A 247 -25.61 0.64 -1.92
N ARG A 248 -26.76 1.10 -2.37
CA ARG A 248 -27.04 1.29 -3.79
C ARG A 248 -26.99 2.74 -4.15
N VAL A 249 -26.49 3.06 -5.34
CA VAL A 249 -26.63 4.39 -5.93
C VAL A 249 -28.12 4.58 -6.30
N LEU A 250 -28.85 5.28 -5.46
CA LEU A 250 -30.24 5.63 -5.74
C LEU A 250 -30.30 6.81 -6.72
N PRO A 251 -31.27 6.84 -7.66
CA PRO A 251 -31.51 8.01 -8.47
C PRO A 251 -31.72 9.27 -7.61
N MET A 252 -31.21 10.40 -8.07
CA MET A 252 -31.21 11.66 -7.32
C MET A 252 -32.58 12.04 -6.75
N ARG A 253 -33.67 11.80 -7.51
CA ARG A 253 -35.04 12.07 -7.08
C ARG A 253 -35.52 11.19 -5.91
N VAL A 254 -34.94 10.02 -5.70
CA VAL A 254 -35.27 9.16 -4.55
C VAL A 254 -34.59 9.65 -3.28
N ARG A 255 -33.39 10.24 -3.42
CA ARG A 255 -32.65 10.84 -2.29
C ARG A 255 -33.26 12.13 -1.76
N LEU A 256 -34.14 12.79 -2.52
CA LEU A 256 -34.78 14.04 -2.12
C LEU A 256 -36.14 13.83 -1.42
N ILE A 257 -36.57 12.58 -1.28
CA ILE A 257 -37.90 12.24 -0.70
C ILE A 257 -37.75 11.59 0.68
N ASP A 258 -36.59 11.11 1.06
CA ASP A 258 -36.24 10.62 2.39
C ASP A 258 -35.55 11.73 3.21
#